data_0cabdf7ee1bc9d672d9cf129aebd1511
#
_entry.id   0cabdf7ee1bc9d672d9cf129aebd1511
#
_cell.length_a   1.000
_cell.length_b   1.000
_cell.length_c   1.000
_cell.angle_alpha   90.00
_cell.angle_beta   90.00
_cell.angle_gamma   90.00
#
_symmetry.space_group_name_H-M   'P 1'
#
loop_
_entity.id
_entity.type
_entity.pdbx_description
1 polymer ?
#
loop_
_entity_poly.entity_id
_entity_poly.type
_entity_poly.pdbx_seq_one_letter_code
_entity_poly.pdbx_strand_id
1 'polypeptide(L)'
;MPPKMLFDLSAVNLNDVQIPKDKVYEVNPHRYEFQLLDGIFCMDREQGIIVGYHDTKSEEFWVRAHIPGRPIFPGVLMIETAAQLVSYYAMTAQPGRGFLGFAGINGVKFRGSVTPGHRIVLLGKMIELRPRRCVGATQAFVDGEMIYEGVITGMWI
;
A
#
# COMPACT_ATOMS: atom_id res chain seq x y z
N MET A 1 0.06 20.71 -13.53
CA MET A 1 1.19 19.78 -13.74
C MET A 1 0.80 18.39 -13.25
N PRO A 2 1.13 17.33 -13.98
CA PRO A 2 0.90 15.99 -13.47
C PRO A 2 1.72 15.78 -12.20
N PRO A 3 1.19 15.02 -11.23
CA PRO A 3 1.91 14.73 -9.99
C PRO A 3 3.18 13.93 -10.28
N LYS A 4 4.23 14.23 -9.53
CA LYS A 4 5.52 13.56 -9.70
C LYS A 4 5.49 12.17 -9.10
N MET A 5 5.87 11.17 -9.88
CA MET A 5 6.04 9.80 -9.40
C MET A 5 7.24 9.68 -8.47
N LEU A 6 7.11 8.87 -7.43
CA LEU A 6 8.19 8.60 -6.48
C LEU A 6 9.36 7.89 -7.16
N PHE A 7 9.08 7.01 -8.13
CA PHE A 7 10.06 6.38 -8.99
C PHE A 7 9.37 5.83 -10.25
N ASP A 8 10.18 5.43 -11.23
CA ASP A 8 9.68 4.97 -12.52
C ASP A 8 9.17 3.51 -12.42
N LEU A 9 7.84 3.33 -12.56
CA LEU A 9 7.20 2.02 -12.55
C LEU A 9 7.59 1.14 -13.75
N SER A 10 8.05 1.74 -14.85
CA SER A 10 8.47 0.94 -16.01
C SER A 10 9.69 0.06 -15.72
N ALA A 11 10.43 0.38 -14.65
CA ALA A 11 11.57 -0.43 -14.18
C ALA A 11 11.13 -1.67 -13.38
N VAL A 12 9.84 -1.80 -13.06
CA VAL A 12 9.29 -2.89 -12.24
C VAL A 12 8.51 -3.86 -13.12
N ASN A 13 8.78 -5.16 -12.97
CA ASN A 13 7.99 -6.18 -13.65
C ASN A 13 6.68 -6.43 -12.87
N LEU A 14 5.60 -5.84 -13.35
CA LEU A 14 4.27 -5.95 -12.73
C LEU A 14 3.55 -7.28 -13.07
N ASN A 15 4.23 -8.21 -13.72
CA ASN A 15 3.71 -9.55 -14.01
C ASN A 15 4.37 -10.64 -13.15
N ASP A 16 5.35 -10.27 -12.33
CA ASP A 16 6.08 -11.19 -11.48
C ASP A 16 5.90 -10.82 -10.02
N VAL A 17 5.11 -11.61 -9.30
CA VAL A 17 4.87 -11.42 -7.86
C VAL A 17 5.98 -12.12 -7.09
N GLN A 18 6.92 -11.35 -6.53
CA GLN A 18 8.04 -11.90 -5.77
C GLN A 18 7.62 -12.35 -4.38
N ILE A 19 6.70 -11.62 -3.73
CA ILE A 19 6.23 -11.94 -2.38
C ILE A 19 4.72 -12.13 -2.45
N PRO A 20 4.23 -13.38 -2.40
CA PRO A 20 2.80 -13.65 -2.46
C PRO A 20 2.09 -13.27 -1.16
N LYS A 21 0.78 -13.18 -1.20
CA LYS A 21 -0.07 -12.71 -0.10
C LYS A 21 0.19 -13.45 1.22
N ASP A 22 0.31 -14.77 1.19
CA ASP A 22 0.54 -15.56 2.41
C ASP A 22 1.87 -15.18 3.10
N LYS A 23 2.89 -14.84 2.31
CA LYS A 23 4.19 -14.40 2.83
C LYS A 23 4.14 -12.99 3.39
N VAL A 24 3.35 -12.11 2.78
CA VAL A 24 3.14 -10.74 3.30
C VAL A 24 2.57 -10.82 4.71
N TYR A 25 1.59 -11.68 4.94
CA TYR A 25 0.89 -11.77 6.23
C TYR A 25 1.52 -12.76 7.22
N GLU A 26 2.65 -13.33 6.89
CA GLU A 26 3.56 -13.90 7.89
C GLU A 26 4.25 -12.76 8.69
N VAL A 27 4.37 -11.59 8.11
CA VAL A 27 5.01 -10.39 8.69
C VAL A 27 3.96 -9.42 9.21
N ASN A 28 3.04 -8.99 8.36
CA ASN A 28 1.95 -8.08 8.74
C ASN A 28 0.90 -8.84 9.59
N PRO A 29 0.49 -8.25 10.73
CA PRO A 29 -0.43 -8.97 11.65
C PRO A 29 -1.90 -8.95 11.23
N HIS A 30 -2.25 -8.25 10.16
CA HIS A 30 -3.62 -8.13 9.66
C HIS A 30 -4.21 -9.50 9.28
N ARG A 31 -5.51 -9.70 9.51
CA ARG A 31 -6.20 -10.97 9.23
C ARG A 31 -7.55 -10.72 8.58
N TYR A 32 -8.05 -11.74 7.91
CA TYR A 32 -9.36 -11.75 7.26
C TYR A 32 -9.49 -10.63 6.23
N GLU A 33 -10.58 -9.89 6.25
CA GLU A 33 -10.89 -8.84 5.28
C GLU A 33 -9.89 -7.66 5.30
N PHE A 34 -9.10 -7.52 6.36
CA PHE A 34 -8.07 -6.50 6.45
C PHE A 34 -6.74 -6.90 5.79
N GLN A 35 -6.64 -8.06 5.21
CA GLN A 35 -5.50 -8.43 4.37
C GLN A 35 -5.66 -7.80 2.98
N LEU A 36 -5.31 -6.52 2.85
CA LEU A 36 -5.59 -5.73 1.65
C LEU A 36 -4.52 -5.84 0.56
N LEU A 37 -3.29 -6.21 0.90
CA LEU A 37 -2.26 -6.47 -0.11
C LEU A 37 -2.43 -7.88 -0.68
N ASP A 38 -2.53 -7.97 -2.00
CA ASP A 38 -2.62 -9.27 -2.68
C ASP A 38 -1.24 -9.83 -3.04
N GLY A 39 -0.22 -8.99 -2.99
CA GLY A 39 1.16 -9.39 -3.19
C GLY A 39 2.09 -8.20 -3.33
N ILE A 40 3.39 -8.48 -3.37
CA ILE A 40 4.44 -7.48 -3.55
C ILE A 40 5.27 -7.88 -4.77
N PHE A 41 5.40 -6.97 -5.73
CA PHE A 41 6.17 -7.19 -6.94
C PHE A 41 7.67 -7.08 -6.70
N CYS A 42 8.09 -6.06 -5.96
CA CYS A 42 9.51 -5.88 -5.65
C CYS A 42 9.71 -5.07 -4.38
N MET A 43 10.87 -5.25 -3.79
CA MET A 43 11.35 -4.45 -2.66
C MET A 43 12.85 -4.25 -2.84
N ASP A 44 13.29 -3.00 -2.94
CA ASP A 44 14.70 -2.62 -3.12
C ASP A 44 15.14 -1.78 -1.93
N ARG A 45 15.98 -2.37 -1.08
CA ARG A 45 16.44 -1.70 0.14
C ARG A 45 17.48 -0.62 -0.12
N GLU A 46 18.24 -0.69 -1.22
CA GLU A 46 19.21 0.35 -1.57
C GLU A 46 18.49 1.64 -1.94
N GLN A 47 17.43 1.52 -2.73
CA GLN A 47 16.63 2.68 -3.15
C GLN A 47 15.51 3.04 -2.16
N GLY A 48 15.23 2.17 -1.21
CA GLY A 48 14.16 2.35 -0.23
C GLY A 48 12.76 2.24 -0.83
N ILE A 49 12.58 1.43 -1.88
CA ILE A 49 11.30 1.32 -2.58
C ILE A 49 10.65 -0.04 -2.38
N ILE A 50 9.33 -0.04 -2.43
CA ILE A 50 8.50 -1.23 -2.40
C ILE A 50 7.27 -1.03 -3.28
N VAL A 51 6.89 -2.06 -4.05
CA VAL A 51 5.73 -2.02 -4.93
C VAL A 51 4.87 -3.24 -4.68
N GLY A 52 3.60 -3.00 -4.39
CA GLY A 52 2.61 -4.07 -4.19
C GLY A 52 1.32 -3.78 -4.93
N TYR A 53 0.32 -4.62 -4.71
CA TYR A 53 -0.96 -4.44 -5.39
C TYR A 53 -2.14 -4.99 -4.60
N HIS A 54 -3.31 -4.47 -4.95
CA HIS A 54 -4.61 -4.97 -4.52
C HIS A 54 -5.52 -5.08 -5.72
N ASP A 55 -6.09 -6.26 -5.95
CA ASP A 55 -7.09 -6.47 -7.00
C ASP A 55 -8.49 -6.30 -6.41
N THR A 56 -9.21 -5.28 -6.87
CA THR A 56 -10.60 -5.06 -6.43
C THR A 56 -11.53 -6.08 -7.06
N LYS A 57 -12.41 -6.66 -6.23
CA LYS A 57 -13.34 -7.72 -6.64
C LYS A 57 -14.75 -7.40 -6.18
N SER A 58 -15.74 -7.92 -6.90
CA SER A 58 -17.15 -7.72 -6.54
C SER A 58 -17.56 -8.37 -5.23
N GLU A 59 -16.78 -9.34 -4.73
CA GLU A 59 -17.04 -10.09 -3.49
C GLU A 59 -16.46 -9.41 -2.24
N GLU A 60 -15.73 -8.30 -2.38
CA GLU A 60 -15.14 -7.63 -1.23
C GLU A 60 -16.19 -7.01 -0.33
N PHE A 61 -15.89 -6.95 0.97
CA PHE A 61 -16.86 -6.54 1.99
C PHE A 61 -17.42 -5.12 1.80
N TRP A 62 -16.64 -4.21 1.21
CA TRP A 62 -17.04 -2.81 1.01
C TRP A 62 -18.02 -2.62 -0.15
N VAL A 63 -18.10 -3.54 -1.09
CA VAL A 63 -18.84 -3.38 -2.35
C VAL A 63 -20.33 -3.16 -2.10
N ARG A 64 -20.93 -3.91 -1.19
CA ARG A 64 -22.34 -3.81 -0.86
C ARG A 64 -22.72 -2.47 -0.23
N ALA A 65 -21.81 -1.90 0.54
CA ALA A 65 -22.11 -0.79 1.43
C ALA A 65 -21.47 0.55 1.01
N HIS A 66 -20.38 0.51 0.26
CA HIS A 66 -19.66 1.74 -0.11
C HIS A 66 -19.55 1.87 -1.65
N ILE A 67 -20.54 2.41 -2.35
CA ILE A 67 -21.83 2.90 -1.87
C ILE A 67 -22.89 2.04 -2.56
N PRO A 68 -24.06 1.78 -1.93
CA PRO A 68 -25.10 0.95 -2.57
C PRO A 68 -25.41 1.39 -4.00
N GLY A 69 -25.34 0.47 -4.96
CA GLY A 69 -25.58 0.73 -6.38
C GLY A 69 -24.43 1.42 -7.12
N ARG A 70 -23.41 1.89 -6.41
CA ARG A 70 -22.22 2.52 -6.99
C ARG A 70 -20.98 2.14 -6.18
N PRO A 71 -20.50 0.89 -6.29
CA PRO A 71 -19.39 0.44 -5.49
C PRO A 71 -18.09 1.13 -5.90
N ILE A 72 -17.47 1.80 -4.94
CA ILE A 72 -16.15 2.42 -5.10
C ILE A 72 -15.26 2.01 -3.93
N PHE A 73 -13.99 1.76 -4.22
CA PHE A 73 -13.01 1.40 -3.20
C PHE A 73 -12.86 2.57 -2.22
N PRO A 74 -13.09 2.34 -0.91
CA PRO A 74 -13.02 3.43 0.07
C PRO A 74 -11.63 4.06 0.13
N GLY A 75 -11.58 5.41 0.12
CA GLY A 75 -10.32 6.13 0.23
C GLY A 75 -9.54 5.77 1.50
N VAL A 76 -10.25 5.55 2.61
CA VAL A 76 -9.61 5.14 3.87
C VAL A 76 -8.97 3.76 3.77
N LEU A 77 -9.50 2.87 2.94
CA LEU A 77 -8.87 1.56 2.68
C LEU A 77 -7.68 1.67 1.74
N MET A 78 -7.65 2.70 0.88
CA MET A 78 -6.46 3.01 0.08
C MET A 78 -5.30 3.39 1.00
N ILE A 79 -5.57 4.24 1.99
CA ILE A 79 -4.60 4.62 3.02
C ILE A 79 -4.13 3.38 3.78
N GLU A 80 -5.06 2.53 4.21
CA GLU A 80 -4.73 1.30 4.95
C GLU A 80 -3.87 0.35 4.12
N THR A 81 -4.20 0.18 2.83
CA THR A 81 -3.41 -0.68 1.94
C THR A 81 -1.98 -0.15 1.79
N ALA A 82 -1.85 1.16 1.60
CA ALA A 82 -0.54 1.82 1.53
C ALA A 82 0.24 1.68 2.84
N ALA A 83 -0.44 1.80 3.99
CA ALA A 83 0.17 1.61 5.30
C ALA A 83 0.68 0.18 5.50
N GLN A 84 -0.05 -0.81 5.01
CA GLN A 84 0.38 -2.21 5.07
C GLN A 84 1.62 -2.46 4.21
N LEU A 85 1.76 -1.76 3.09
CA LEU A 85 2.95 -1.84 2.25
C LEU A 85 4.18 -1.28 2.98
N VAL A 86 4.04 -0.11 3.59
CA VAL A 86 5.10 0.52 4.40
C VAL A 86 5.43 -0.36 5.61
N SER A 87 4.41 -0.92 6.27
CA SER A 87 4.59 -1.81 7.41
C SER A 87 5.45 -3.04 7.05
N TYR A 88 5.16 -3.67 5.93
CA TYR A 88 5.95 -4.83 5.48
C TYR A 88 7.42 -4.46 5.30
N TYR A 89 7.68 -3.33 4.64
CA TYR A 89 9.06 -2.85 4.45
C TYR A 89 9.75 -2.62 5.80
N ALA A 90 9.11 -1.86 6.68
CA ALA A 90 9.70 -1.48 7.96
C ALA A 90 9.92 -2.68 8.88
N MET A 91 8.94 -3.56 9.00
CA MET A 91 9.03 -4.73 9.88
C MET A 91 10.04 -5.76 9.39
N THR A 92 10.22 -5.91 8.09
CA THR A 92 11.26 -6.80 7.54
C THR A 92 12.65 -6.19 7.62
N ALA A 93 12.75 -4.86 7.59
CA ALA A 93 14.02 -4.16 7.80
C ALA A 93 14.50 -4.20 9.25
N GLN A 94 13.56 -4.21 10.20
CA GLN A 94 13.87 -4.21 11.64
C GLN A 94 13.08 -5.31 12.36
N PRO A 95 13.41 -6.58 12.15
CA PRO A 95 12.68 -7.69 12.74
C PRO A 95 12.82 -7.70 14.26
N GLY A 96 11.79 -8.23 14.94
CA GLY A 96 11.80 -8.39 16.40
C GLY A 96 11.52 -7.14 17.22
N ARG A 97 11.11 -6.04 16.59
CA ARG A 97 10.79 -4.80 17.32
C ARG A 97 9.37 -4.73 17.87
N GLY A 98 8.55 -5.74 17.63
CA GLY A 98 7.17 -5.77 18.10
C GLY A 98 6.19 -5.21 17.07
N PHE A 99 5.13 -4.57 17.58
CA PHE A 99 4.03 -4.08 16.75
C PHE A 99 4.32 -2.68 16.19
N LEU A 100 4.14 -2.53 14.88
CA LEU A 100 4.23 -1.23 14.21
C LEU A 100 2.84 -0.62 14.11
N GLY A 101 2.58 0.43 14.87
CA GLY A 101 1.30 1.14 14.87
C GLY A 101 1.25 2.25 13.84
N PHE A 102 0.06 2.49 13.30
CA PHE A 102 -0.20 3.61 12.40
C PHE A 102 -0.26 4.90 13.23
N ALA A 103 0.72 5.79 13.08
CA ALA A 103 0.84 6.97 13.94
C ALA A 103 0.36 8.27 13.28
N GLY A 104 0.38 8.35 11.96
CA GLY A 104 -0.06 9.56 11.29
C GLY A 104 -0.01 9.47 9.77
N ILE A 105 -0.68 10.43 9.13
CA ILE A 105 -0.69 10.56 7.68
C ILE A 105 -0.73 12.04 7.30
N ASN A 106 0.02 12.41 6.27
CA ASN A 106 0.10 13.78 5.77
C ASN A 106 -0.05 13.83 4.26
N GLY A 107 -0.54 14.97 3.75
CA GLY A 107 -0.57 15.26 2.33
C GLY A 107 -1.41 14.29 1.51
N VAL A 108 -2.49 13.76 2.07
CA VAL A 108 -3.36 12.82 1.37
C VAL A 108 -4.14 13.53 0.29
N LYS A 109 -4.08 12.97 -0.92
CA LYS A 109 -4.92 13.39 -2.05
C LYS A 109 -5.46 12.17 -2.76
N PHE A 110 -6.77 12.18 -3.00
CA PHE A 110 -7.45 11.20 -3.85
C PHE A 110 -7.72 11.85 -5.19
N ARG A 111 -7.24 11.24 -6.26
CA ARG A 111 -7.32 11.80 -7.62
C ARG A 111 -8.24 11.02 -8.54
N GLY A 112 -8.78 9.92 -8.07
CA GLY A 112 -9.70 9.09 -8.83
C GLY A 112 -10.36 8.04 -7.97
N SER A 113 -11.46 7.48 -8.46
CA SER A 113 -12.18 6.40 -7.81
C SER A 113 -11.89 5.07 -8.49
N VAL A 114 -12.01 3.97 -7.74
CA VAL A 114 -11.76 2.62 -8.25
C VAL A 114 -12.99 1.76 -8.02
N THR A 115 -13.46 1.13 -9.09
CA THR A 115 -14.58 0.16 -9.05
C THR A 115 -14.05 -1.27 -8.98
N PRO A 116 -14.90 -2.27 -8.68
CA PRO A 116 -14.47 -3.67 -8.75
C PRO A 116 -13.93 -4.06 -10.13
N GLY A 117 -12.95 -4.96 -10.15
CA GLY A 117 -12.36 -5.46 -11.38
C GLY A 117 -11.11 -4.72 -11.86
N HIS A 118 -10.49 -3.94 -10.98
CA HIS A 118 -9.27 -3.19 -11.32
C HIS A 118 -8.11 -3.58 -10.41
N ARG A 119 -6.90 -3.45 -10.94
CA ARG A 119 -5.68 -3.62 -10.13
C ARG A 119 -5.17 -2.27 -9.68
N ILE A 120 -5.07 -2.11 -8.36
CA ILE A 120 -4.43 -0.96 -7.75
C ILE A 120 -2.96 -1.33 -7.50
N VAL A 121 -2.05 -0.60 -8.13
CA VAL A 121 -0.61 -0.74 -7.91
C VAL A 121 -0.18 0.32 -6.91
N LEU A 122 0.43 -0.11 -5.80
CA LEU A 122 0.85 0.80 -4.74
C LEU A 122 2.37 0.90 -4.70
N LEU A 123 2.86 2.14 -4.64
CA LEU A 123 4.27 2.46 -4.48
C LEU A 123 4.52 2.95 -3.07
N GLY A 124 5.64 2.52 -2.48
CA GLY A 124 6.19 3.10 -1.28
C GLY A 124 7.64 3.48 -1.48
N LYS A 125 8.03 4.63 -0.94
CA LYS A 125 9.42 5.05 -0.87
C LYS A 125 9.71 5.52 0.55
N MET A 126 10.65 4.84 1.21
CA MET A 126 10.99 5.17 2.58
C MET A 126 11.75 6.49 2.63
N ILE A 127 11.25 7.41 3.46
CA ILE A 127 11.87 8.71 3.72
C ILE A 127 12.73 8.62 4.98
N GLU A 128 12.24 7.89 5.98
CA GLU A 128 12.89 7.75 7.26
C GLU A 128 12.65 6.35 7.82
N LEU A 129 13.70 5.70 8.30
CA LEU A 129 13.61 4.41 8.96
C LEU A 129 14.51 4.44 10.19
N ARG A 130 13.93 4.73 11.36
CA ARG A 130 14.63 4.83 12.65
C ARG A 130 14.16 3.74 13.59
N PRO A 131 14.88 3.52 14.73
CA PRO A 131 14.52 2.44 15.66
C PRO A 131 13.10 2.48 16.22
N ARG A 132 12.49 3.66 16.31
CA ARG A 132 11.13 3.82 16.86
C ARG A 132 10.11 4.34 15.87
N ARG A 133 10.53 4.81 14.71
CA ARG A 133 9.66 5.50 13.76
C ARG A 133 10.06 5.21 12.32
N CYS A 134 9.07 5.03 11.45
CA CYS A 134 9.28 5.00 10.01
C CYS A 134 8.35 6.00 9.33
N VAL A 135 8.81 6.55 8.21
CA VAL A 135 8.02 7.44 7.36
C VAL A 135 8.18 6.96 5.92
N GLY A 136 7.06 6.73 5.25
CA GLY A 136 7.04 6.31 3.86
C GLY A 136 6.13 7.19 3.02
N ALA A 137 6.65 7.70 1.92
CA ALA A 137 5.83 8.34 0.89
C ALA A 137 5.15 7.24 0.07
N THR A 138 3.86 7.39 -0.19
CA THR A 138 3.07 6.37 -0.89
C THR A 138 2.26 6.97 -2.02
N GLN A 139 2.05 6.18 -3.06
CA GLN A 139 1.24 6.52 -4.23
C GLN A 139 0.50 5.27 -4.68
N ALA A 140 -0.64 5.45 -5.35
CA ALA A 140 -1.36 4.34 -5.95
C ALA A 140 -1.81 4.70 -7.37
N PHE A 141 -1.79 3.69 -8.23
CA PHE A 141 -2.07 3.83 -9.66
C PHE A 141 -3.05 2.76 -10.13
N VAL A 142 -3.93 3.14 -11.05
CA VAL A 142 -4.78 2.21 -11.81
C VAL A 142 -4.59 2.55 -13.28
N ASP A 143 -4.25 1.54 -14.10
CA ASP A 143 -3.99 1.71 -15.54
C ASP A 143 -3.01 2.84 -15.84
N GLY A 144 -1.97 2.98 -15.02
CA GLY A 144 -0.94 3.99 -15.18
C GLY A 144 -1.29 5.39 -14.68
N GLU A 145 -2.50 5.62 -14.20
CA GLU A 145 -2.93 6.92 -13.68
C GLU A 145 -2.87 6.94 -12.16
N MET A 146 -2.29 8.00 -11.59
CA MET A 146 -2.23 8.17 -10.15
C MET A 146 -3.61 8.49 -9.60
N ILE A 147 -4.05 7.68 -8.63
CA ILE A 147 -5.36 7.85 -7.96
C ILE A 147 -5.24 8.28 -6.50
N TYR A 148 -4.06 8.12 -5.92
CA TYR A 148 -3.83 8.43 -4.51
C TYR A 148 -2.37 8.79 -4.28
N GLU A 149 -2.13 9.70 -3.33
CA GLU A 149 -0.83 9.94 -2.71
C GLU A 149 -0.99 10.29 -1.24
N GLY A 150 0.02 9.99 -0.44
CA GLY A 150 0.05 10.31 0.99
C GLY A 150 1.34 9.87 1.64
N VAL A 151 1.71 10.53 2.74
CA VAL A 151 2.91 10.20 3.52
C VAL A 151 2.49 9.58 4.83
N ILE A 152 2.93 8.35 5.09
CA ILE A 152 2.51 7.54 6.21
C ILE A 152 3.61 7.48 7.25
N THR A 153 3.24 7.69 8.51
CA THR A 153 4.13 7.53 9.66
C THR A 153 3.70 6.34 10.49
N GLY A 154 4.65 5.44 10.77
CA GLY A 154 4.48 4.34 11.69
C GLY A 154 5.38 4.49 12.90
N MET A 155 4.94 3.98 14.04
CA MET A 155 5.75 3.94 15.27
C MET A 155 5.66 2.57 15.91
N TRP A 156 6.80 2.03 16.33
CA TRP A 156 6.83 0.78 17.10
C TRP A 156 6.31 1.04 18.51
N ILE A 157 5.40 0.15 18.95
CA ILE A 157 4.77 0.19 20.26
C ILE A 157 5.18 -1.04 21.07
#